data_f03b49257bf322b00c5d1996d05823d6
#
_entry.id   f03b49257bf322b00c5d1996d05823d6
#
_cell.length_a   1.000
_cell.length_b   1.000
_cell.length_c   1.000
_cell.angle_alpha   90.00
_cell.angle_beta   90.00
_cell.angle_gamma   90.00
#
_symmetry.space_group_name_H-M   'P 1'
#
loop_
_entity.id
_entity.type
_entity.pdbx_description
1 polymer ?
#
loop_
_entity_poly.entity_id
_entity_poly.type
_entity_poly.pdbx_seq_one_letter_code
_entity_poly.pdbx_strand_id
1 'polypeptide(L)'
;MELTEVTKDPPPSMKVQLVDESDVHVWEVLIDGPEQSVYAGGQFRLLITLPKDYPFKPPMLNFHTKIYHPNVSNDDKGLMCLGMLRPDQWKPPNKLTAVLNMVHNLMIEPDVSDPVEPAIADVYKRDKKEFEKTAKDWVKRYATGKK
;
A
#
# COMPACT_ATOMS: atom_id res chain seq x y z
N MET A 1 12.07 13.91 14.06
CA MET A 1 11.54 14.02 12.70
C MET A 1 10.75 12.78 12.32
N GLU A 2 9.62 13.00 11.69
CA GLU A 2 8.73 11.93 11.29
C GLU A 2 9.40 10.88 10.41
N LEU A 3 10.17 11.32 9.41
CA LEU A 3 10.81 10.39 8.49
C LEU A 3 11.86 9.54 9.20
N THR A 4 12.56 10.13 10.16
CA THR A 4 13.55 9.38 10.96
C THR A 4 12.86 8.33 11.80
N GLU A 5 11.72 8.68 12.41
CA GLU A 5 10.96 7.76 13.23
C GLU A 5 10.51 6.53 12.44
N VAL A 6 9.93 6.76 11.25
CA VAL A 6 9.38 5.66 10.46
C VAL A 6 10.48 4.77 9.91
N THR A 7 11.67 5.32 9.69
CA THR A 7 12.82 4.54 9.21
C THR A 7 13.40 3.67 10.32
N LYS A 8 13.49 4.22 11.52
CA LYS A 8 14.06 3.49 12.66
C LYS A 8 13.10 2.49 13.26
N ASP A 9 11.82 2.83 13.28
CA ASP A 9 10.80 2.01 13.95
C ASP A 9 9.59 1.87 13.03
N PRO A 10 9.77 1.17 11.89
CA PRO A 10 8.66 1.01 10.96
C PRO A 10 7.58 0.10 11.53
N PRO A 11 6.37 0.14 10.96
CA PRO A 11 5.33 -0.81 11.37
C PRO A 11 5.81 -2.24 11.20
N PRO A 12 5.23 -3.18 11.95
CA PRO A 12 5.61 -4.59 11.83
C PRO A 12 5.53 -5.08 10.38
N SER A 13 6.48 -5.92 9.99
CA SER A 13 6.55 -6.51 8.66
C SER A 13 6.87 -5.52 7.54
N MET A 14 7.34 -4.33 7.89
CA MET A 14 7.71 -3.31 6.92
C MET A 14 9.15 -2.86 7.11
N LYS A 15 9.78 -2.50 6.00
CA LYS A 15 11.11 -1.91 6.00
C LYS A 15 11.05 -0.65 5.15
N VAL A 16 11.47 0.48 5.71
CA VAL A 16 11.36 1.79 5.06
C VAL A 16 12.74 2.34 4.78
N GLN A 17 12.98 2.81 3.57
CA GLN A 17 14.27 3.37 3.19
C GLN A 17 14.13 4.35 2.04
N LEU A 18 15.11 5.23 1.87
CA LEU A 18 15.16 6.12 0.71
C LEU A 18 15.50 5.30 -0.53
N VAL A 19 14.90 5.68 -1.66
CA VAL A 19 15.26 5.10 -2.96
C VAL A 19 16.63 5.63 -3.38
N ASP A 20 16.83 6.93 -3.17
CA ASP A 20 18.07 7.63 -3.52
C ASP A 20 18.37 8.59 -2.38
N GLU A 21 19.55 8.45 -1.77
CA GLU A 21 19.92 9.27 -0.62
C GLU A 21 19.92 10.76 -0.93
N SER A 22 20.02 11.12 -2.21
CA SER A 22 20.00 12.52 -2.60
C SER A 22 18.59 13.09 -2.75
N ASP A 23 17.56 12.24 -2.64
CA ASP A 23 16.18 12.69 -2.82
C ASP A 23 15.31 12.20 -1.65
N VAL A 24 15.05 13.12 -0.70
CA VAL A 24 14.26 12.81 0.49
C VAL A 24 12.76 12.78 0.21
N HIS A 25 12.34 12.99 -1.03
CA HIS A 25 10.92 12.98 -1.38
C HIS A 25 10.42 11.62 -1.88
N VAL A 26 11.31 10.67 -2.13
CA VAL A 26 10.91 9.36 -2.64
C VAL A 26 11.43 8.27 -1.71
N TRP A 27 10.51 7.51 -1.16
CA TRP A 27 10.80 6.44 -0.20
C TRP A 27 10.31 5.11 -0.72
N GLU A 28 11.00 4.05 -0.33
CA GLU A 28 10.61 2.69 -0.65
C GLU A 28 10.22 1.98 0.63
N VAL A 29 9.09 1.27 0.58
CA VAL A 29 8.66 0.42 1.69
C VAL A 29 8.55 -1.00 1.18
N LEU A 30 9.24 -1.92 1.84
CA LEU A 30 9.09 -3.34 1.56
C LEU A 30 8.12 -3.90 2.59
N ILE A 31 7.03 -4.49 2.11
CA ILE A 31 5.95 -4.96 2.96
C ILE A 31 5.83 -6.46 2.82
N ASP A 32 5.98 -7.18 3.93
CA ASP A 32 5.63 -8.60 3.94
C ASP A 32 4.12 -8.70 4.09
N GLY A 33 3.48 -9.52 3.25
CA GLY A 33 2.03 -9.68 3.33
C GLY A 33 1.62 -10.13 4.73
N PRO A 34 0.60 -9.49 5.32
CA PRO A 34 0.18 -9.88 6.67
C PRO A 34 -0.24 -11.35 6.71
N GLU A 35 0.13 -12.04 7.78
CA GLU A 35 -0.18 -13.47 7.91
C GLU A 35 -1.68 -13.74 7.90
N GLN A 36 -2.47 -12.78 8.36
CA GLN A 36 -3.92 -12.90 8.41
C GLN A 36 -4.59 -12.62 7.07
N SER A 37 -3.82 -12.30 6.04
CA SER A 37 -4.38 -11.89 4.75
C SER A 37 -4.06 -12.90 3.66
N VAL A 38 -4.76 -12.74 2.51
CA VAL A 38 -4.48 -13.55 1.33
C VAL A 38 -3.14 -13.21 0.70
N TYR A 39 -2.49 -12.15 1.18
CA TYR A 39 -1.19 -11.71 0.68
C TYR A 39 -0.03 -12.31 1.46
N ALA A 40 -0.31 -13.13 2.44
CA ALA A 40 0.72 -13.80 3.24
C ALA A 40 1.68 -14.55 2.34
N GLY A 41 2.96 -14.49 2.67
CA GLY A 41 4.00 -15.15 1.89
C GLY A 41 4.56 -14.29 0.76
N GLY A 42 3.93 -13.15 0.49
CA GLY A 42 4.43 -12.24 -0.53
C GLY A 42 5.20 -11.08 0.08
N GLN A 43 6.07 -10.48 -0.71
CA GLN A 43 6.75 -9.24 -0.34
C GLN A 43 6.44 -8.20 -1.41
N PHE A 44 5.98 -7.04 -0.98
CA PHE A 44 5.48 -6.00 -1.87
C PHE A 44 6.34 -4.75 -1.75
N ARG A 45 6.65 -4.17 -2.91
CA ARG A 45 7.41 -2.92 -2.97
C ARG A 45 6.45 -1.78 -3.20
N LEU A 46 6.41 -0.86 -2.25
CA LEU A 46 5.54 0.33 -2.29
C LEU A 46 6.43 1.56 -2.36
N LEU A 47 6.14 2.47 -3.28
CA LEU A 47 6.84 3.74 -3.32
C LEU A 47 5.96 4.82 -2.72
N ILE A 48 6.57 5.67 -1.90
CA ILE A 48 5.92 6.85 -1.33
C ILE A 48 6.61 8.07 -1.91
N THR A 49 5.83 8.92 -2.57
CA THR A 49 6.35 10.18 -3.10
C THR A 49 5.75 11.32 -2.29
N LEU A 50 6.60 12.13 -1.68
CA LEU A 50 6.16 13.27 -0.89
C LEU A 50 6.10 14.51 -1.78
N PRO A 51 4.96 15.21 -1.85
CA PRO A 51 4.90 16.43 -2.65
C PRO A 51 5.74 17.54 -2.02
N LYS A 52 6.03 18.57 -2.79
CA LYS A 52 6.84 19.70 -2.32
C LYS A 52 6.28 20.31 -1.04
N ASP A 53 4.97 20.39 -0.96
CA ASP A 53 4.31 21.01 0.18
C ASP A 53 3.81 20.00 1.20
N TYR A 54 4.39 18.79 1.20
CA TYR A 54 4.17 17.88 2.30
C TYR A 54 4.66 18.55 3.60
N PRO A 55 3.97 18.48 4.72
CA PRO A 55 2.80 17.63 5.00
C PRO A 55 1.44 18.31 4.78
N PHE A 56 1.40 19.43 4.06
CA PHE A 56 0.13 20.10 3.82
C PHE A 56 -0.69 19.39 2.75
N LYS A 57 -0.01 18.63 1.89
CA LYS A 57 -0.68 17.75 0.94
C LYS A 57 -0.29 16.31 1.21
N PRO A 58 -1.16 15.36 0.85
CA PRO A 58 -0.89 13.96 1.17
C PRO A 58 0.24 13.37 0.33
N PRO A 59 0.89 12.32 0.86
CA PRO A 59 1.85 11.57 0.06
C PRO A 59 1.13 10.77 -1.01
N MET A 60 1.85 10.42 -2.08
CA MET A 60 1.35 9.57 -3.13
C MET A 60 1.94 8.17 -2.95
N LEU A 61 1.07 7.17 -2.95
CA LEU A 61 1.49 5.78 -2.75
C LEU A 61 1.26 4.98 -4.02
N ASN A 62 2.30 4.27 -4.48
CA ASN A 62 2.23 3.43 -5.66
C ASN A 62 2.83 2.07 -5.38
N PHE A 63 2.05 1.01 -5.57
CA PHE A 63 2.56 -0.36 -5.48
C PHE A 63 3.31 -0.70 -6.76
N HIS A 64 4.60 -0.98 -6.65
CA HIS A 64 5.42 -1.42 -7.78
C HIS A 64 5.34 -2.93 -7.97
N THR A 65 4.97 -3.66 -6.93
CA THR A 65 4.67 -5.08 -7.05
C THR A 65 3.20 -5.20 -7.39
N LYS A 66 2.86 -5.98 -8.39
CA LYS A 66 1.46 -6.17 -8.75
C LYS A 66 0.72 -6.84 -7.61
N ILE A 67 -0.47 -6.35 -7.32
CA ILE A 67 -1.30 -6.85 -6.23
C ILE A 67 -2.76 -6.80 -6.67
N TYR A 68 -3.49 -7.86 -6.37
CA TYR A 68 -4.92 -7.94 -6.70
C TYR A 68 -5.69 -7.45 -5.47
N HIS A 69 -6.09 -6.19 -5.51
CA HIS A 69 -6.68 -5.54 -4.33
C HIS A 69 -7.64 -4.44 -4.77
N PRO A 70 -8.84 -4.35 -4.18
CA PRO A 70 -9.82 -3.35 -4.63
C PRO A 70 -9.38 -1.90 -4.40
N ASN A 71 -8.40 -1.67 -3.53
CA ASN A 71 -7.98 -0.31 -3.21
C ASN A 71 -6.67 0.09 -3.90
N VAL A 72 -6.18 -0.75 -4.83
CA VAL A 72 -4.96 -0.46 -5.58
C VAL A 72 -5.26 -0.58 -7.06
N SER A 73 -4.87 0.42 -7.85
CA SER A 73 -5.18 0.38 -9.28
C SER A 73 -4.47 -0.79 -9.96
N ASN A 74 -5.18 -1.42 -10.89
CA ASN A 74 -4.73 -2.65 -11.55
C ASN A 74 -4.06 -2.32 -12.89
N ASP A 75 -3.25 -1.28 -12.89
CA ASP A 75 -2.48 -0.87 -14.06
C ASP A 75 -1.01 -0.79 -13.67
N ASP A 76 -0.20 -0.22 -14.53
CA ASP A 76 1.25 -0.11 -14.28
C ASP A 76 1.56 0.80 -13.10
N LYS A 77 0.63 1.66 -12.70
CA LYS A 77 0.90 2.64 -11.66
C LYS A 77 0.71 2.10 -10.25
N GLY A 78 -0.20 1.15 -10.06
CA GLY A 78 -0.46 0.61 -8.73
C GLY A 78 -0.85 1.66 -7.71
N LEU A 79 -1.62 2.65 -8.13
CA LEU A 79 -1.96 3.79 -7.29
C LEU A 79 -2.95 3.41 -6.19
N MET A 80 -2.66 3.85 -4.97
CA MET A 80 -3.57 3.69 -3.84
C MET A 80 -4.04 5.08 -3.40
N CYS A 81 -5.32 5.38 -3.57
CA CYS A 81 -5.86 6.71 -3.25
C CYS A 81 -7.21 6.56 -2.58
N LEU A 82 -7.22 6.55 -1.25
CA LEU A 82 -8.47 6.42 -0.50
C LEU A 82 -8.25 6.93 0.91
N GLY A 83 -9.37 7.13 1.63
CA GLY A 83 -9.34 7.51 3.02
C GLY A 83 -8.50 8.74 3.26
N MET A 84 -7.57 8.65 4.21
CA MET A 84 -6.77 9.80 4.60
C MET A 84 -5.85 10.30 3.47
N LEU A 85 -5.66 9.52 2.41
CA LEU A 85 -4.81 9.95 1.30
C LEU A 85 -5.53 10.87 0.32
N ARG A 86 -6.83 11.03 0.44
CA ARG A 86 -7.57 11.95 -0.44
C ARG A 86 -7.28 13.38 -0.03
N PRO A 87 -7.13 14.29 -1.00
CA PRO A 87 -6.80 15.69 -0.68
C PRO A 87 -7.79 16.33 0.28
N ASP A 88 -9.08 16.00 0.18
CA ASP A 88 -10.10 16.58 1.05
C ASP A 88 -10.16 15.92 2.43
N GLN A 89 -9.45 14.82 2.64
CA GLN A 89 -9.42 14.12 3.92
C GLN A 89 -8.07 14.24 4.62
N TRP A 90 -7.03 14.59 3.89
CA TRP A 90 -5.69 14.66 4.45
C TRP A 90 -5.57 15.83 5.42
N LYS A 91 -4.92 15.57 6.55
CA LYS A 91 -4.66 16.61 7.56
C LYS A 91 -3.16 16.61 7.86
N PRO A 92 -2.53 17.82 7.94
CA PRO A 92 -1.08 17.89 8.17
C PRO A 92 -0.55 17.11 9.38
N PRO A 93 -1.31 16.99 10.49
CA PRO A 93 -0.82 16.19 11.61
C PRO A 93 -0.72 14.70 11.34
N ASN A 94 -1.33 14.20 10.26
CA ASN A 94 -1.23 12.78 9.94
C ASN A 94 0.22 12.42 9.63
N LYS A 95 0.66 11.28 10.15
CA LYS A 95 2.04 10.82 10.01
C LYS A 95 2.15 9.66 9.05
N LEU A 96 3.35 9.48 8.48
CA LEU A 96 3.60 8.33 7.61
C LEU A 96 3.36 7.01 8.32
N THR A 97 3.64 6.94 9.63
CA THR A 97 3.35 5.73 10.39
C THR A 97 1.86 5.38 10.32
N ALA A 98 0.99 6.38 10.43
CA ALA A 98 -0.46 6.16 10.34
C ALA A 98 -0.85 5.72 8.93
N VAL A 99 -0.23 6.30 7.90
CA VAL A 99 -0.48 5.91 6.51
C VAL A 99 -0.08 4.45 6.31
N LEU A 100 1.08 4.04 6.78
CA LEU A 100 1.56 2.67 6.61
C LEU A 100 0.71 1.68 7.40
N ASN A 101 0.25 2.06 8.58
CA ASN A 101 -0.68 1.21 9.33
C ASN A 101 -1.99 1.04 8.58
N MET A 102 -2.46 2.09 7.91
CA MET A 102 -3.65 2.01 7.08
C MET A 102 -3.43 1.00 5.94
N VAL A 103 -2.28 1.06 5.28
CA VAL A 103 -1.96 0.11 4.20
C VAL A 103 -1.98 -1.32 4.73
N HIS A 104 -1.35 -1.55 5.88
CA HIS A 104 -1.33 -2.87 6.50
C HIS A 104 -2.76 -3.38 6.76
N ASN A 105 -3.60 -2.53 7.35
CA ASN A 105 -4.97 -2.92 7.67
C ASN A 105 -5.80 -3.19 6.43
N LEU A 106 -5.58 -2.42 5.36
CA LEU A 106 -6.31 -2.63 4.10
C LEU A 106 -5.89 -3.92 3.41
N MET A 107 -4.66 -4.39 3.62
CA MET A 107 -4.25 -5.68 3.09
C MET A 107 -4.96 -6.82 3.82
N ILE A 108 -5.30 -6.63 5.07
CA ILE A 108 -6.04 -7.63 5.85
C ILE A 108 -7.52 -7.57 5.48
N GLU A 109 -8.08 -6.37 5.47
CA GLU A 109 -9.50 -6.17 5.17
C GLU A 109 -9.67 -5.00 4.20
N PRO A 110 -9.91 -5.29 2.91
CA PRO A 110 -10.11 -4.23 1.93
C PRO A 110 -11.33 -3.37 2.22
N ASP A 111 -11.26 -2.11 1.80
CA ASP A 111 -12.39 -1.19 1.90
C ASP A 111 -13.13 -1.21 0.57
N VAL A 112 -14.28 -1.88 0.56
CA VAL A 112 -15.06 -2.04 -0.68
C VAL A 112 -16.15 -0.98 -0.83
N SER A 113 -16.23 -0.03 0.11
CA SER A 113 -17.25 1.02 0.03
C SER A 113 -16.88 2.09 -0.99
N ASP A 114 -15.58 2.28 -1.26
CA ASP A 114 -15.12 3.31 -2.21
C ASP A 114 -13.85 2.79 -2.89
N PRO A 115 -14.00 1.78 -3.74
CA PRO A 115 -12.83 1.10 -4.31
C PRO A 115 -12.18 1.89 -5.45
N VAL A 116 -10.86 1.70 -5.56
CA VAL A 116 -10.11 2.17 -6.72
C VAL A 116 -10.40 1.27 -7.93
N GLU A 117 -10.61 -0.04 -7.67
CA GLU A 117 -10.95 -1.01 -8.70
C GLU A 117 -12.31 -1.61 -8.39
N PRO A 118 -13.39 -1.00 -8.91
CA PRO A 118 -14.74 -1.50 -8.62
C PRO A 118 -14.98 -2.95 -9.02
N ALA A 119 -14.36 -3.40 -10.10
CA ALA A 119 -14.54 -4.80 -10.55
C ALA A 119 -13.99 -5.77 -9.52
N ILE A 120 -12.83 -5.45 -8.90
CA ILE A 120 -12.25 -6.31 -7.88
C ILE A 120 -13.09 -6.27 -6.61
N ALA A 121 -13.58 -5.09 -6.24
CA ALA A 121 -14.46 -4.96 -5.08
C ALA A 121 -15.73 -5.78 -5.27
N ASP A 122 -16.24 -5.80 -6.48
CA ASP A 122 -17.44 -6.56 -6.79
C ASP A 122 -17.21 -8.05 -6.62
N VAL A 123 -16.07 -8.56 -7.08
CA VAL A 123 -15.72 -9.96 -6.87
C VAL A 123 -15.63 -10.27 -5.37
N TYR A 124 -14.99 -9.38 -4.62
CA TYR A 124 -14.84 -9.57 -3.17
C TYR A 124 -16.21 -9.69 -2.47
N LYS A 125 -17.18 -8.85 -2.87
CA LYS A 125 -18.50 -8.87 -2.27
C LYS A 125 -19.34 -10.07 -2.72
N ARG A 126 -19.21 -10.43 -4.00
CA ARG A 126 -20.06 -11.43 -4.62
C ARG A 126 -19.55 -12.85 -4.38
N ASP A 127 -18.22 -13.03 -4.43
CA ASP A 127 -17.61 -14.34 -4.33
C ASP A 127 -16.21 -14.19 -3.69
N LYS A 128 -16.20 -14.15 -2.37
CA LYS A 128 -14.96 -13.92 -1.65
C LYS A 128 -13.91 -15.00 -1.91
N LYS A 129 -14.34 -16.24 -2.12
CA LYS A 129 -13.41 -17.33 -2.41
C LYS A 129 -12.71 -17.12 -3.74
N GLU A 130 -13.43 -16.62 -4.72
CA GLU A 130 -12.83 -16.31 -6.02
C GLU A 130 -11.83 -15.18 -5.89
N PHE A 131 -12.16 -14.14 -5.09
CA PHE A 131 -11.22 -13.06 -4.80
C PHE A 131 -9.96 -13.60 -4.17
N GLU A 132 -10.10 -14.46 -3.15
CA GLU A 132 -8.96 -15.00 -2.44
C GLU A 132 -8.07 -15.84 -3.34
N LYS A 133 -8.69 -16.64 -4.18
CA LYS A 133 -7.96 -17.50 -5.12
C LYS A 133 -7.10 -16.66 -6.07
N THR A 134 -7.70 -15.63 -6.65
CA THR A 134 -7.00 -14.76 -7.59
C THR A 134 -5.89 -14.00 -6.89
N ALA A 135 -6.18 -13.46 -5.70
CA ALA A 135 -5.19 -12.70 -4.95
C ALA A 135 -3.98 -13.56 -4.61
N LYS A 136 -4.21 -14.80 -4.16
CA LYS A 136 -3.12 -15.72 -3.84
C LYS A 136 -2.32 -16.13 -5.07
N ASP A 137 -3.00 -16.27 -6.21
CA ASP A 137 -2.32 -16.59 -7.46
C ASP A 137 -1.37 -15.46 -7.86
N TRP A 138 -1.82 -14.21 -7.69
CA TRP A 138 -0.98 -13.06 -7.99
C TRP A 138 0.21 -12.95 -7.05
N VAL A 139 0.04 -13.34 -5.78
CA VAL A 139 1.16 -13.38 -4.85
C VAL A 139 2.25 -14.30 -5.38
N LYS A 140 1.86 -15.48 -5.82
CA LYS A 140 2.82 -16.44 -6.35
C LYS A 140 3.52 -15.93 -7.60
N ARG A 141 2.78 -15.26 -8.47
CA ARG A 141 3.32 -14.79 -9.74
C ARG A 141 4.21 -13.55 -9.59
N TYR A 142 3.86 -12.63 -8.71
CA TYR A 142 4.48 -11.30 -8.70
C TYR A 142 5.16 -10.94 -7.41
N ALA A 143 4.87 -11.61 -6.30
CA ALA A 143 5.30 -11.14 -4.99
C ALA A 143 6.14 -12.13 -4.18
N THR A 144 6.59 -13.21 -4.79
CA THR A 144 7.40 -14.20 -4.05
C THR A 144 8.88 -13.89 -4.07
N GLY A 145 9.29 -12.85 -4.78
CA GLY A 145 10.70 -12.49 -4.84
C GLY A 145 11.55 -13.40 -5.69
N LYS A 146 10.97 -14.35 -6.36
CA LYS A 146 11.71 -15.22 -7.26
C LYS A 146 12.05 -14.48 -8.52
N LYS A 147 13.27 -14.61 -8.96
CA LYS A 147 13.71 -13.97 -10.19
C LYS A 147 13.63 -14.93 -11.35
#